data_d910d294fef6fe774c9a9db5d3904e91
#
_entry.id   d910d294fef6fe774c9a9db5d3904e91
#
_cell.length_a   1.000
_cell.length_b   1.000
_cell.length_c   1.000
_cell.angle_alpha   90.00
_cell.angle_beta   90.00
_cell.angle_gamma   90.00
#
_symmetry.space_group_name_H-M   'P 1'
#
loop_
_entity.id
_entity.type
_entity.pdbx_description
1 polymer ?
#
loop_
_entity_poly.entity_id
_entity_poly.type
_entity_poly.pdbx_seq_one_letter_code
_entity_poly.pdbx_strand_id
1 'polypeptide(L)'
;LYELYGFSEGFATMLKPYDQRKKFGSVGIPVLGFEIKIIDKNGKECPPNVAGEIAGYGAGMMKEYYNEKELSNALIWTDKRGRSFIKSGDIGSLDKDGYLTILDRKKDMIISGGLNVFPVDVEEVVSKHPDIIDVTVIGVPHEKWGETCLALIIPKHGIEIDCDEVKKWSNENLAKHQRLHNVEIREEFPRNALGKVLKRVLREPYWS
;
A
#
# COMPACT_ATOMS: atom_id res chain seq x y z
N LEU A 1 -4.20 -12.19 -20.22
CA LEU A 1 -4.50 -10.92 -19.59
C LEU A 1 -3.19 -10.12 -19.46
N TYR A 2 -3.21 -8.83 -19.72
CA TYR A 2 -2.13 -7.90 -19.38
C TYR A 2 -2.55 -7.17 -18.09
N GLU A 3 -1.63 -7.01 -17.17
CA GLU A 3 -1.84 -6.19 -15.97
C GLU A 3 -1.11 -4.87 -16.12
N LEU A 4 -1.79 -3.77 -15.81
CA LEU A 4 -1.25 -2.41 -15.91
C LEU A 4 -1.33 -1.75 -14.54
N TYR A 5 -0.24 -1.13 -14.14
CA TYR A 5 -0.20 -0.20 -13.02
C TYR A 5 0.35 1.14 -13.49
N GLY A 6 -0.19 2.21 -12.97
CA GLY A 6 0.25 3.57 -13.25
C GLY A 6 -0.70 4.60 -12.69
N PHE A 7 -0.37 5.86 -12.90
CA PHE A 7 -1.20 6.99 -12.51
C PHE A 7 -1.07 8.11 -13.55
N SER A 8 -2.08 8.95 -13.61
CA SER A 8 -2.23 9.96 -14.68
C SER A 8 -1.11 10.98 -14.71
N GLU A 9 -0.48 11.22 -13.58
CA GLU A 9 0.58 12.21 -13.41
C GLU A 9 1.93 11.74 -13.97
N GLY A 10 2.17 10.46 -14.12
CA GLY A 10 3.54 10.04 -14.27
C GLY A 10 3.85 8.91 -15.23
N PHE A 11 3.64 7.69 -14.86
CA PHE A 11 4.21 6.54 -15.56
C PHE A 11 3.26 5.34 -15.57
N ALA A 12 3.63 4.32 -16.35
CA ALA A 12 2.94 3.05 -16.36
C ALA A 12 3.93 1.87 -16.37
N THR A 13 3.52 0.76 -15.76
CA THR A 13 4.15 -0.56 -15.90
C THR A 13 3.20 -1.53 -16.58
N MET A 14 3.73 -2.61 -17.11
CA MET A 14 2.95 -3.68 -17.71
C MET A 14 3.54 -5.05 -17.37
N LEU A 15 2.68 -5.91 -16.81
CA LEU A 15 2.98 -7.33 -16.65
C LEU A 15 2.37 -8.10 -17.84
N LYS A 16 3.23 -8.78 -18.59
CA LYS A 16 2.81 -9.56 -19.75
C LYS A 16 2.32 -10.95 -19.35
N PRO A 17 1.40 -11.57 -20.12
CA PRO A 17 0.80 -12.87 -19.76
C PRO A 17 1.81 -13.99 -19.53
N TYR A 18 2.92 -14.03 -20.27
CA TYR A 18 3.93 -15.07 -20.12
C TYR A 18 4.85 -14.87 -18.91
N ASP A 19 4.84 -13.68 -18.30
CA ASP A 19 5.61 -13.38 -17.08
C ASP A 19 4.80 -13.60 -15.80
N GLN A 20 3.46 -13.61 -15.88
CA GLN A 20 2.58 -13.69 -14.70
C GLN A 20 2.89 -14.88 -13.78
N ARG A 21 3.18 -16.06 -14.36
CA ARG A 21 3.51 -17.25 -13.58
C ARG A 21 4.87 -17.18 -12.88
N LYS A 22 5.83 -16.44 -13.47
CA LYS A 22 7.21 -16.31 -12.97
C LYS A 22 7.36 -15.13 -12.01
N LYS A 23 6.50 -14.12 -12.15
CA LYS A 23 6.53 -12.84 -11.43
C LYS A 23 5.20 -12.60 -10.73
N PHE A 24 4.74 -13.63 -10.01
CA PHE A 24 3.49 -13.56 -9.24
C PHE A 24 3.53 -12.39 -8.25
N GLY A 25 2.45 -11.61 -8.18
CA GLY A 25 2.35 -10.42 -7.33
C GLY A 25 3.04 -9.16 -7.87
N SER A 26 3.72 -9.26 -9.03
CA SER A 26 4.29 -8.07 -9.69
C SER A 26 3.26 -7.41 -10.60
N VAL A 27 3.36 -6.09 -10.74
CA VAL A 27 2.63 -5.28 -11.74
C VAL A 27 3.47 -4.99 -13.00
N GLY A 28 4.55 -5.74 -13.18
CA GLY A 28 5.38 -5.75 -14.37
C GLY A 28 6.55 -4.76 -14.36
N ILE A 29 7.04 -4.48 -15.56
CA ILE A 29 8.17 -3.58 -15.80
C ILE A 29 7.68 -2.25 -16.40
N PRO A 30 8.45 -1.16 -16.30
CA PRO A 30 8.12 0.10 -16.96
C PRO A 30 7.82 -0.09 -18.45
N VAL A 31 6.76 0.53 -18.95
CA VAL A 31 6.45 0.58 -20.37
C VAL A 31 7.52 1.43 -21.09
N LEU A 32 7.74 1.15 -22.37
CA LEU A 32 8.73 1.86 -23.18
C LEU A 32 8.59 3.38 -23.06
N GLY A 33 9.70 4.04 -22.74
CA GLY A 33 9.76 5.49 -22.52
C GLY A 33 9.54 5.92 -21.07
N PHE A 34 9.30 4.98 -20.15
CA PHE A 34 9.21 5.23 -18.71
C PHE A 34 10.35 4.57 -17.93
N GLU A 35 10.72 5.17 -16.82
CA GLU A 35 11.69 4.65 -15.85
C GLU A 35 11.10 4.74 -14.46
N ILE A 36 11.40 3.78 -13.61
CA ILE A 36 10.96 3.74 -12.21
C ILE A 36 12.17 3.64 -11.30
N LYS A 37 12.10 4.36 -10.18
CA LYS A 37 13.02 4.26 -9.06
C LYS A 37 12.24 3.99 -7.78
N ILE A 38 12.86 3.27 -6.86
CA ILE A 38 12.38 3.12 -5.49
C ILE A 38 13.27 3.97 -4.60
N ILE A 39 12.66 4.85 -3.79
CA ILE A 39 13.40 5.79 -2.93
C ILE A 39 13.03 5.60 -1.46
N ASP A 40 14.02 5.70 -0.59
CA ASP A 40 13.81 5.66 0.85
C ASP A 40 13.27 7.00 1.39
N LYS A 41 13.00 7.06 2.69
CA LYS A 41 12.51 8.28 3.38
C LYS A 41 13.47 9.49 3.29
N ASN A 42 14.74 9.26 2.97
CA ASN A 42 15.76 10.30 2.81
C ASN A 42 15.96 10.68 1.32
N GLY A 43 15.18 10.12 0.41
CA GLY A 43 15.29 10.34 -1.03
C GLY A 43 16.46 9.60 -1.70
N LYS A 44 17.05 8.58 -1.05
CA LYS A 44 18.11 7.75 -1.63
C LYS A 44 17.48 6.56 -2.37
N GLU A 45 18.01 6.22 -3.56
CA GLU A 45 17.60 5.04 -4.29
C GLU A 45 17.84 3.76 -3.47
N CYS A 46 16.81 2.91 -3.39
CA CYS A 46 16.85 1.60 -2.75
C CYS A 46 17.49 0.56 -3.67
N PRO A 47 18.25 -0.42 -3.11
CA PRO A 47 18.69 -1.58 -3.88
C PRO A 47 17.51 -2.51 -4.19
N PRO A 48 17.70 -3.49 -5.11
CA PRO A 48 16.66 -4.46 -5.44
C PRO A 48 16.09 -5.18 -4.21
N ASN A 49 14.78 -5.44 -4.23
CA ASN A 49 13.98 -6.08 -3.17
C ASN A 49 13.89 -5.28 -1.85
N VAL A 50 14.28 -4.02 -1.85
CA VAL A 50 14.09 -3.13 -0.69
C VAL A 50 12.92 -2.21 -0.96
N ALA A 51 11.99 -2.16 0.00
CA ALA A 51 10.79 -1.34 -0.07
C ALA A 51 11.10 0.16 0.04
N GLY A 52 10.41 0.97 -0.72
CA GLY A 52 10.45 2.43 -0.67
C GLY A 52 9.35 3.06 -1.50
N GLU A 53 9.31 4.38 -1.57
CA GLU A 53 8.33 5.10 -2.37
C GLU A 53 8.66 4.97 -3.87
N ILE A 54 7.63 4.67 -4.66
CA ILE A 54 7.75 4.53 -6.11
C ILE A 54 7.82 5.93 -6.72
N ALA A 55 8.85 6.19 -7.52
CA ALA A 55 9.01 7.42 -8.29
C ALA A 55 9.18 7.07 -9.77
N GLY A 56 8.43 7.73 -10.65
CA GLY A 56 8.43 7.46 -12.07
C GLY A 56 8.86 8.67 -12.92
N TYR A 57 9.49 8.39 -14.05
CA TYR A 57 9.94 9.35 -15.04
C TYR A 57 9.55 8.88 -16.44
N GLY A 58 9.16 9.81 -17.31
CA GLY A 58 8.90 9.51 -18.71
C GLY A 58 8.26 10.67 -19.47
N ALA A 59 8.10 10.48 -20.77
CA ALA A 59 7.59 11.51 -21.68
C ALA A 59 6.11 11.89 -21.44
N GLY A 60 5.35 11.02 -20.76
CA GLY A 60 3.94 11.26 -20.43
C GLY A 60 3.69 11.93 -19.08
N MET A 61 4.76 12.38 -18.40
CA MET A 61 4.60 13.04 -17.09
C MET A 61 3.83 14.35 -17.20
N MET A 62 2.94 14.60 -16.24
CA MET A 62 2.32 15.91 -16.10
C MET A 62 3.40 16.99 -15.85
N LYS A 63 3.12 18.20 -16.27
CA LYS A 63 3.97 19.34 -15.97
C LYS A 63 3.75 19.82 -14.52
N GLU A 64 2.50 20.07 -14.17
CA GLU A 64 2.08 20.52 -12.85
C GLU A 64 0.56 20.39 -12.69
N TYR A 65 0.06 20.41 -11.47
CA TYR A 65 -1.37 20.60 -11.19
C TYR A 65 -1.79 22.04 -11.42
N TYR A 66 -2.97 22.24 -11.97
CA TYR A 66 -3.50 23.56 -12.25
C TYR A 66 -3.66 24.37 -10.96
N ASN A 67 -3.00 25.54 -10.89
CA ASN A 67 -2.98 26.43 -9.72
C ASN A 67 -2.47 25.83 -8.40
N GLU A 68 -1.79 24.66 -8.44
CA GLU A 68 -1.29 23.93 -7.26
C GLU A 68 0.21 23.68 -7.36
N LYS A 69 0.97 24.76 -7.49
CA LYS A 69 2.43 24.68 -7.73
C LYS A 69 3.18 24.05 -6.56
N GLU A 70 2.79 24.36 -5.31
CA GLU A 70 3.42 23.79 -4.11
C GLU A 70 3.18 22.28 -4.04
N LEU A 71 1.96 21.84 -4.29
CA LEU A 71 1.61 20.42 -4.35
C LEU A 71 2.40 19.72 -5.45
N SER A 72 2.50 20.33 -6.62
CA SER A 72 3.26 19.80 -7.76
C SER A 72 4.73 19.62 -7.41
N ASN A 73 5.35 20.64 -6.80
CA ASN A 73 6.75 20.58 -6.37
C ASN A 73 6.99 19.54 -5.28
N ALA A 74 6.05 19.36 -4.36
CA ALA A 74 6.15 18.36 -3.30
C ALA A 74 6.20 16.91 -3.82
N LEU A 75 5.68 16.65 -5.03
CA LEU A 75 5.74 15.34 -5.67
C LEU A 75 7.06 15.07 -6.38
N ILE A 76 7.85 16.09 -6.68
CA ILE A 76 9.08 15.91 -7.44
C ILE A 76 10.21 15.34 -6.56
N TRP A 77 10.87 14.35 -7.10
CA TRP A 77 12.17 13.85 -6.65
C TRP A 77 13.17 13.94 -7.78
N THR A 78 14.38 14.42 -7.50
CA THR A 78 15.43 14.59 -8.51
C THR A 78 16.54 13.57 -8.30
N ASP A 79 16.90 12.83 -9.34
CA ASP A 79 17.98 11.87 -9.32
C ASP A 79 19.36 12.54 -9.39
N LYS A 80 20.42 11.74 -9.24
CA LYS A 80 21.82 12.21 -9.30
C LYS A 80 22.23 12.81 -10.65
N ARG A 81 21.43 12.60 -11.71
CA ARG A 81 21.64 13.14 -13.05
C ARG A 81 20.84 14.41 -13.30
N GLY A 82 20.12 14.91 -12.29
CA GLY A 82 19.28 16.10 -12.39
C GLY A 82 17.92 15.85 -13.08
N ARG A 83 17.50 14.60 -13.27
CA ARG A 83 16.19 14.27 -13.87
C ARG A 83 15.12 14.29 -12.79
N SER A 84 13.98 14.88 -13.11
CA SER A 84 12.84 14.97 -12.19
C SER A 84 11.91 13.80 -12.37
N PHE A 85 11.68 13.06 -11.31
CA PHE A 85 10.72 11.96 -11.19
C PHE A 85 9.51 12.42 -10.39
N ILE A 86 8.32 11.88 -10.67
CA ILE A 86 7.11 12.11 -9.86
C ILE A 86 6.95 10.96 -8.89
N LYS A 87 6.80 11.28 -7.60
CA LYS A 87 6.48 10.32 -6.53
C LYS A 87 5.01 9.92 -6.63
N SER A 88 4.74 8.62 -6.62
CA SER A 88 3.37 8.09 -6.76
C SER A 88 2.55 8.14 -5.47
N GLY A 89 3.22 8.22 -4.32
CA GLY A 89 2.59 7.99 -3.02
C GLY A 89 2.27 6.51 -2.75
N ASP A 90 2.75 5.60 -3.58
CA ASP A 90 2.68 4.15 -3.37
C ASP A 90 4.05 3.64 -2.91
N ILE A 91 4.04 2.62 -2.06
CA ILE A 91 5.24 1.91 -1.61
C ILE A 91 5.37 0.62 -2.42
N GLY A 92 6.57 0.34 -2.88
CA GLY A 92 6.85 -0.86 -3.65
C GLY A 92 8.33 -1.23 -3.63
N SER A 93 8.67 -2.29 -4.34
CA SER A 93 10.05 -2.71 -4.55
C SER A 93 10.25 -3.16 -6.00
N LEU A 94 11.46 -2.99 -6.51
CA LEU A 94 11.89 -3.58 -7.78
C LEU A 94 12.71 -4.83 -7.49
N ASP A 95 12.46 -5.90 -8.19
CA ASP A 95 13.35 -7.06 -8.15
C ASP A 95 14.62 -6.83 -9.02
N LYS A 96 15.52 -7.82 -9.03
CA LYS A 96 16.77 -7.74 -9.81
C LYS A 96 16.56 -7.66 -11.33
N ASP A 97 15.40 -8.10 -11.80
CA ASP A 97 15.02 -8.09 -13.21
C ASP A 97 14.20 -6.83 -13.57
N GLY A 98 13.96 -5.94 -12.61
CA GLY A 98 13.25 -4.69 -12.79
C GLY A 98 11.72 -4.80 -12.72
N TYR A 99 11.18 -5.91 -12.21
CA TYR A 99 9.74 -6.07 -11.99
C TYR A 99 9.32 -5.39 -10.70
N LEU A 100 8.27 -4.56 -10.82
CA LEU A 100 7.69 -3.81 -9.71
C LEU A 100 6.66 -4.65 -8.97
N THR A 101 6.79 -4.72 -7.65
CA THR A 101 5.75 -5.19 -6.73
C THR A 101 5.26 -4.02 -5.90
N ILE A 102 3.94 -3.79 -5.88
CA ILE A 102 3.32 -2.78 -5.02
C ILE A 102 3.06 -3.43 -3.67
N LEU A 103 3.42 -2.73 -2.60
CA LEU A 103 3.22 -3.20 -1.23
C LEU A 103 2.01 -2.52 -0.58
N ASP A 104 1.93 -1.18 -0.64
CA ASP A 104 0.78 -0.44 -0.11
C ASP A 104 0.82 1.04 -0.54
N ARG A 105 -0.18 1.81 -0.07
CA ARG A 105 -0.16 3.27 -0.12
C ARG A 105 0.69 3.84 1.02
N LYS A 106 1.57 4.79 0.71
CA LYS A 106 2.40 5.48 1.72
C LYS A 106 1.58 6.05 2.89
N LYS A 107 0.42 6.63 2.58
CA LYS A 107 -0.50 7.23 3.57
C LYS A 107 -1.27 6.20 4.40
N ASP A 108 -1.34 4.96 3.96
CA ASP A 108 -2.05 3.88 4.64
C ASP A 108 -1.10 2.97 5.43
N MET A 109 0.21 3.10 5.19
CA MET A 109 1.26 2.40 5.94
C MET A 109 1.23 2.81 7.42
N ILE A 110 1.30 1.82 8.30
CA ILE A 110 1.25 1.98 9.76
C ILE A 110 2.68 1.99 10.30
N ILE A 111 3.00 2.96 11.16
CA ILE A 111 4.32 3.04 11.80
C ILE A 111 4.20 2.58 13.25
N SER A 112 4.38 1.27 13.47
CA SER A 112 4.27 0.67 14.79
C SER A 112 5.64 0.47 15.43
N GLY A 113 5.92 1.20 16.52
CA GLY A 113 7.19 1.11 17.22
C GLY A 113 8.42 1.44 16.35
N GLY A 114 8.25 2.31 15.34
CA GLY A 114 9.29 2.68 14.38
C GLY A 114 9.49 1.70 13.22
N LEU A 115 8.69 0.64 13.15
CA LEU A 115 8.69 -0.32 12.05
C LEU A 115 7.51 -0.06 11.12
N ASN A 116 7.75 -0.19 9.83
CA ASN A 116 6.71 -0.08 8.81
C ASN A 116 5.89 -1.38 8.78
N VAL A 117 4.58 -1.25 8.94
CA VAL A 117 3.61 -2.31 8.75
C VAL A 117 2.75 -1.97 7.55
N PHE A 118 2.68 -2.87 6.61
CA PHE A 118 1.81 -2.74 5.45
C PHE A 118 0.47 -3.39 5.77
N PRO A 119 -0.64 -2.62 5.81
CA PRO A 119 -1.98 -3.17 6.05
C PRO A 119 -2.32 -4.39 5.20
N VAL A 120 -1.91 -4.40 3.94
CA VAL A 120 -2.20 -5.52 3.02
C VAL A 120 -1.62 -6.86 3.50
N ASP A 121 -0.45 -6.87 4.13
CA ASP A 121 0.15 -8.10 4.66
C ASP A 121 -0.68 -8.66 5.83
N VAL A 122 -1.20 -7.74 6.67
CA VAL A 122 -2.07 -8.11 7.81
C VAL A 122 -3.44 -8.54 7.31
N GLU A 123 -4.02 -7.83 6.35
CA GLU A 123 -5.29 -8.16 5.70
C GLU A 123 -5.24 -9.55 5.04
N GLU A 124 -4.11 -9.90 4.39
CA GLU A 124 -3.92 -11.21 3.79
C GLU A 124 -4.01 -12.33 4.83
N VAL A 125 -3.45 -12.14 6.02
CA VAL A 125 -3.55 -13.12 7.11
C VAL A 125 -4.98 -13.21 7.63
N VAL A 126 -5.58 -12.07 7.99
CA VAL A 126 -6.92 -12.02 8.60
C VAL A 126 -7.99 -12.54 7.65
N SER A 127 -7.88 -12.31 6.34
CA SER A 127 -8.82 -12.79 5.32
C SER A 127 -8.87 -14.32 5.19
N LYS A 128 -7.87 -15.04 5.71
CA LYS A 128 -7.86 -16.52 5.73
C LYS A 128 -8.73 -17.11 6.84
N HIS A 129 -9.24 -16.26 7.75
CA HIS A 129 -10.14 -16.72 8.80
C HIS A 129 -11.47 -17.21 8.20
N PRO A 130 -11.96 -18.41 8.56
CA PRO A 130 -13.10 -19.06 7.89
C PRO A 130 -14.40 -18.27 7.97
N ASP A 131 -14.59 -17.44 9.00
CA ASP A 131 -15.85 -16.75 9.27
C ASP A 131 -15.86 -15.29 8.82
N ILE A 132 -14.79 -14.81 8.19
CA ILE A 132 -14.67 -13.43 7.67
C ILE A 132 -14.98 -13.45 6.17
N ILE A 133 -15.79 -12.47 5.72
CA ILE A 133 -16.07 -12.24 4.30
C ILE A 133 -15.22 -11.13 3.73
N ASP A 134 -14.92 -10.11 4.54
CA ASP A 134 -14.13 -8.96 4.12
C ASP A 134 -13.38 -8.36 5.31
N VAL A 135 -12.20 -7.79 5.06
CA VAL A 135 -11.35 -7.19 6.07
C VAL A 135 -10.61 -6.00 5.52
N THR A 136 -10.44 -4.99 6.35
CA THR A 136 -9.49 -3.89 6.11
C THR A 136 -8.77 -3.53 7.39
N VAL A 137 -7.48 -3.25 7.28
CA VAL A 137 -6.62 -2.88 8.41
C VAL A 137 -6.24 -1.42 8.31
N ILE A 138 -6.37 -0.70 9.43
CA ILE A 138 -6.02 0.70 9.56
C ILE A 138 -5.06 0.92 10.73
N GLY A 139 -4.25 1.98 10.63
CA GLY A 139 -3.45 2.47 11.74
C GLY A 139 -4.30 3.31 12.68
N VAL A 140 -4.21 3.03 13.97
CA VAL A 140 -4.83 3.83 15.04
C VAL A 140 -3.78 4.27 16.05
N PRO A 141 -3.99 5.40 16.77
CA PRO A 141 -3.05 5.87 17.78
C PRO A 141 -2.82 4.83 18.87
N HIS A 142 -1.58 4.76 19.37
CA HIS A 142 -1.21 3.89 20.48
C HIS A 142 -0.13 4.55 21.32
N GLU A 143 -0.35 4.65 22.65
CA GLU A 143 0.53 5.37 23.59
C GLU A 143 2.00 4.95 23.53
N LYS A 144 2.25 3.64 23.40
CA LYS A 144 3.60 3.07 23.42
C LYS A 144 4.26 3.00 22.04
N TRP A 145 3.48 2.73 20.99
CA TRP A 145 4.01 2.39 19.67
C TRP A 145 3.83 3.51 18.63
N GLY A 146 3.19 4.64 19.02
CA GLY A 146 2.76 5.69 18.11
C GLY A 146 1.50 5.28 17.35
N GLU A 147 1.63 4.26 16.52
CA GLU A 147 0.50 3.62 15.84
C GLU A 147 0.47 2.11 16.09
N THR A 148 -0.71 1.51 15.90
CA THR A 148 -0.92 0.06 15.94
C THR A 148 -1.98 -0.37 14.94
N CYS A 149 -2.05 -1.67 14.64
CA CYS A 149 -3.00 -2.23 13.70
C CYS A 149 -4.37 -2.46 14.34
N LEU A 150 -5.41 -1.92 13.74
CA LEU A 150 -6.81 -2.23 14.00
C LEU A 150 -7.39 -2.94 12.76
N ALA A 151 -7.89 -4.16 12.93
CA ALA A 151 -8.64 -4.85 11.89
C ALA A 151 -10.12 -4.53 12.01
N LEU A 152 -10.70 -4.06 10.91
CA LEU A 152 -12.14 -3.92 10.74
C LEU A 152 -12.60 -5.09 9.87
N ILE A 153 -13.57 -5.87 10.34
CA ILE A 153 -14.00 -7.10 9.68
C ILE A 153 -15.49 -7.09 9.37
N ILE A 154 -15.87 -7.77 8.31
CA ILE A 154 -17.27 -8.09 7.99
C ILE A 154 -17.41 -9.62 8.13
N PRO A 155 -18.19 -10.10 9.11
CA PRO A 155 -18.45 -11.52 9.28
C PRO A 155 -19.29 -12.11 8.14
N LYS A 156 -19.22 -13.42 7.95
CA LYS A 156 -20.16 -14.13 7.09
C LYS A 156 -21.59 -14.02 7.63
N HIS A 157 -22.55 -13.99 6.72
CA HIS A 157 -23.96 -13.85 7.08
C HIS A 157 -24.40 -14.95 8.07
N GLY A 158 -25.05 -14.52 9.15
CA GLY A 158 -25.58 -15.42 10.18
C GLY A 158 -24.53 -16.01 11.11
N ILE A 159 -23.27 -15.61 11.03
CA ILE A 159 -22.22 -16.02 11.94
C ILE A 159 -22.05 -14.93 13.03
N GLU A 160 -22.18 -15.35 14.27
CA GLU A 160 -21.79 -14.58 15.44
C GLU A 160 -20.29 -14.79 15.67
N ILE A 161 -19.49 -13.74 15.61
CA ILE A 161 -18.03 -13.83 15.65
C ILE A 161 -17.51 -13.17 16.93
N ASP A 162 -16.58 -13.84 17.62
CA ASP A 162 -15.85 -13.27 18.75
C ASP A 162 -14.58 -12.54 18.26
N CYS A 163 -14.53 -11.23 18.44
CA CYS A 163 -13.40 -10.40 18.03
C CYS A 163 -12.09 -10.78 18.76
N ASP A 164 -12.15 -11.23 20.01
CA ASP A 164 -10.96 -11.65 20.75
C ASP A 164 -10.40 -12.97 20.22
N GLU A 165 -11.26 -13.90 19.80
CA GLU A 165 -10.84 -15.15 19.14
C GLU A 165 -10.20 -14.84 17.77
N VAL A 166 -10.79 -13.99 16.95
CA VAL A 166 -10.21 -13.55 15.67
C VAL A 166 -8.86 -12.90 15.87
N LYS A 167 -8.75 -11.99 16.84
CA LYS A 167 -7.51 -11.31 17.21
C LYS A 167 -6.44 -12.31 17.61
N LYS A 168 -6.77 -13.27 18.48
CA LYS A 168 -5.84 -14.31 18.94
C LYS A 168 -5.37 -15.15 17.75
N TRP A 169 -6.30 -15.66 16.97
CA TRP A 169 -6.01 -16.47 15.79
C TRP A 169 -5.10 -15.74 14.79
N SER A 170 -5.43 -14.49 14.48
CA SER A 170 -4.64 -13.66 13.57
C SER A 170 -3.23 -13.42 14.11
N ASN A 171 -3.11 -13.07 15.40
CA ASN A 171 -1.84 -12.76 16.05
C ASN A 171 -0.89 -13.96 16.19
N GLU A 172 -1.38 -15.18 16.12
CA GLU A 172 -0.56 -16.40 16.06
C GLU A 172 0.15 -16.54 14.70
N ASN A 173 -0.41 -15.92 13.65
CA ASN A 173 0.10 -15.99 12.28
C ASN A 173 0.79 -14.69 11.83
N LEU A 174 0.82 -13.65 12.67
CA LEU A 174 1.41 -12.34 12.38
C LEU A 174 2.75 -12.14 13.10
N ALA A 175 3.68 -11.46 12.43
CA ALA A 175 4.92 -11.02 13.06
C ALA A 175 4.62 -10.05 14.21
N LYS A 176 5.53 -9.95 15.20
CA LYS A 176 5.31 -9.23 16.45
C LYS A 176 4.88 -7.76 16.28
N HIS A 177 5.44 -7.08 15.29
CA HIS A 177 5.15 -5.68 14.97
C HIS A 177 3.89 -5.49 14.13
N GLN A 178 3.37 -6.57 13.50
CA GLN A 178 2.15 -6.58 12.69
C GLN A 178 0.90 -6.95 13.50
N ARG A 179 1.06 -7.33 14.75
CA ARG A 179 -0.03 -7.83 15.60
C ARG A 179 -1.15 -6.81 15.74
N LEU A 180 -2.36 -7.33 15.63
CA LEU A 180 -3.58 -6.57 15.86
C LEU A 180 -3.67 -6.14 17.33
N HIS A 181 -3.90 -4.87 17.56
CA HIS A 181 -4.27 -4.33 18.88
C HIS A 181 -5.73 -4.67 19.19
N ASN A 182 -6.59 -4.52 18.20
CA ASN A 182 -8.00 -4.82 18.33
C ASN A 182 -8.61 -5.30 17.00
N VAL A 183 -9.81 -5.88 17.10
CA VAL A 183 -10.67 -6.26 15.96
C VAL A 183 -12.05 -5.64 16.21
N GLU A 184 -12.65 -5.04 15.20
CA GLU A 184 -14.00 -4.48 15.28
C GLU A 184 -14.85 -4.92 14.11
N ILE A 185 -16.12 -5.20 14.37
CA ILE A 185 -17.08 -5.59 13.36
C ILE A 185 -17.64 -4.35 12.64
N ARG A 186 -17.85 -4.49 11.33
CA ARG A 186 -18.58 -3.53 10.49
C ARG A 186 -19.64 -4.26 9.68
N GLU A 187 -20.72 -3.58 9.38
CA GLU A 187 -21.75 -4.09 8.46
C GLU A 187 -21.30 -3.91 7.02
N GLU A 188 -20.63 -2.80 6.72
CA GLU A 188 -20.08 -2.47 5.39
C GLU A 188 -18.85 -1.56 5.50
N PHE A 189 -18.08 -1.49 4.41
CA PHE A 189 -16.99 -0.54 4.26
C PHE A 189 -17.35 0.58 3.28
N PRO A 190 -17.02 1.85 3.59
CA PRO A 190 -17.15 2.94 2.63
C PRO A 190 -16.19 2.67 1.45
N ARG A 191 -16.75 2.71 0.23
CA ARG A 191 -16.01 2.45 -1.01
C ARG A 191 -16.17 3.59 -1.99
N ASN A 192 -15.15 3.79 -2.83
CA ASN A 192 -15.27 4.69 -3.97
C ASN A 192 -16.06 4.03 -5.11
N ALA A 193 -16.30 4.78 -6.21
CA ALA A 193 -17.02 4.29 -7.39
C ALA A 193 -16.36 3.07 -8.08
N LEU A 194 -15.08 2.82 -7.83
CA LEU A 194 -14.32 1.68 -8.35
C LEU A 194 -14.29 0.49 -7.37
N GLY A 195 -15.03 0.57 -6.25
CA GLY A 195 -15.11 -0.49 -5.24
C GLY A 195 -13.96 -0.51 -4.22
N LYS A 196 -13.00 0.44 -4.28
CA LYS A 196 -11.88 0.49 -3.33
C LYS A 196 -12.33 1.05 -1.98
N VAL A 197 -11.96 0.37 -0.89
CA VAL A 197 -12.21 0.82 0.49
C VAL A 197 -11.54 2.16 0.77
N LEU A 198 -12.31 3.08 1.35
CA LEU A 198 -11.85 4.41 1.73
C LEU A 198 -11.29 4.40 3.17
N LYS A 199 -10.08 3.85 3.34
CA LYS A 199 -9.40 3.75 4.65
C LYS A 199 -9.33 5.08 5.39
N ARG A 200 -9.20 6.21 4.68
CA ARG A 200 -9.21 7.54 5.29
C ARG A 200 -10.48 7.78 6.10
N VAL A 201 -11.64 7.46 5.56
CA VAL A 201 -12.93 7.63 6.24
C VAL A 201 -13.02 6.74 7.48
N LEU A 202 -12.52 5.50 7.38
CA LEU A 202 -12.52 4.56 8.51
C LEU A 202 -11.57 4.97 9.63
N ARG A 203 -10.52 5.73 9.32
CA ARG A 203 -9.53 6.21 10.29
C ARG A 203 -9.98 7.44 11.07
N GLU A 204 -10.77 8.32 10.45
CA GLU A 204 -11.18 9.61 11.03
C GLU A 204 -11.65 9.53 12.50
N PRO A 205 -12.49 8.56 12.93
CA PRO A 205 -12.97 8.48 14.30
C PRO A 205 -11.89 8.22 15.35
N TYR A 206 -10.74 7.69 14.96
CA TYR A 206 -9.65 7.30 15.89
C TYR A 206 -8.55 8.35 15.98
N TRP A 207 -8.56 9.35 15.10
CA TRP A 207 -7.53 10.39 15.03
C TRP A 207 -8.06 11.79 15.40
N SER A 208 -9.27 11.87 15.98
CA SER A 208 -9.92 13.10 16.42
C SER A 208 -9.43 13.53 17.82
#